data_03ae8ecd6747db7bfffb2950c521745f
#
_entry.id   03ae8ecd6747db7bfffb2950c521745f
#
_cell.length_a   1.000
_cell.length_b   1.000
_cell.length_c   1.000
_cell.angle_alpha   90.00
_cell.angle_beta   90.00
_cell.angle_gamma   90.00
#
_symmetry.space_group_name_H-M   'P 1'
#
loop_
_entity.id
_entity.type
_entity.pdbx_description
1 polymer ?
#
loop_
_entity_poly.entity_id
_entity_poly.type
_entity_poly.pdbx_seq_one_letter_code
_entity_poly.pdbx_strand_id
1 'polypeptide(L)'
;TVTVQLVKDKSAVPDMSIAVTDKNDNYASGKTDKAGQITVPTGSGKTNEDGKVTTGYEDADGDRWTLTVKVIRTDTKRPISGSAVSIGKTGNITVKLPDGTDLDAKHQVTVIVTDHKKAPQQGKNVAVKGDLGQSAAGKTDKNGELTVPEVEQTERHGVYIVGYTDGTFGPSRSMTRSEAAAIFARLLAEKNGDTISTAANTKFADIPAHAWYSGYVKYLSNNGITYGK
;
A
#
# COMPACT_ATOMS: atom_id res chain seq x y z
N THR A 1 30.04 4.21 -6.09
CA THR A 1 30.24 2.95 -6.80
C THR A 1 31.66 2.48 -6.60
N VAL A 2 31.87 1.25 -6.11
CA VAL A 2 33.18 0.61 -6.03
C VAL A 2 33.25 -0.48 -7.07
N THR A 3 34.27 -0.44 -7.91
CA THR A 3 34.59 -1.52 -8.83
C THR A 3 35.74 -2.32 -8.23
N VAL A 4 35.53 -3.61 -8.02
CA VAL A 4 36.56 -4.56 -7.58
C VAL A 4 36.91 -5.44 -8.77
N GLN A 5 38.21 -5.57 -9.09
CA GLN A 5 38.66 -6.44 -10.14
C GLN A 5 39.34 -7.67 -9.54
N LEU A 6 38.88 -8.85 -9.93
CA LEU A 6 39.49 -10.13 -9.58
C LEU A 6 40.43 -10.59 -10.67
N VAL A 7 41.69 -10.80 -10.31
CA VAL A 7 42.75 -11.19 -11.25
C VAL A 7 43.47 -12.42 -10.71
N LYS A 8 43.71 -13.40 -11.56
CA LYS A 8 44.58 -14.55 -11.31
C LYS A 8 45.64 -14.60 -12.41
N ASP A 9 46.91 -14.62 -12.03
CA ASP A 9 48.04 -14.67 -12.98
C ASP A 9 47.96 -13.58 -14.08
N LYS A 10 47.56 -12.36 -13.70
CA LYS A 10 47.33 -11.21 -14.59
C LYS A 10 46.16 -11.36 -15.56
N SER A 11 45.38 -12.42 -15.45
CA SER A 11 44.19 -12.64 -16.26
C SER A 11 42.92 -12.34 -15.47
N ALA A 12 41.91 -11.74 -16.11
CA ALA A 12 40.61 -11.52 -15.54
C ALA A 12 39.94 -12.85 -15.17
N VAL A 13 39.21 -12.88 -14.03
CA VAL A 13 38.47 -14.06 -13.59
C VAL A 13 36.96 -13.73 -13.68
N PRO A 14 36.30 -14.13 -14.78
CA PRO A 14 34.86 -13.91 -14.92
C PRO A 14 34.03 -14.94 -14.17
N ASP A 15 32.71 -14.65 -14.01
CA ASP A 15 31.71 -15.54 -13.43
C ASP A 15 31.98 -16.00 -11.99
N MET A 16 32.90 -15.39 -11.30
CA MET A 16 33.23 -15.71 -9.92
C MET A 16 32.26 -14.96 -8.98
N SER A 17 31.58 -15.70 -8.10
CA SER A 17 30.80 -15.11 -7.03
C SER A 17 31.75 -14.57 -5.96
N ILE A 18 31.72 -13.27 -5.74
CA ILE A 18 32.51 -12.60 -4.71
C ILE A 18 31.65 -11.75 -3.80
N ALA A 19 32.11 -11.56 -2.58
CA ALA A 19 31.54 -10.64 -1.62
C ALA A 19 32.65 -9.67 -1.19
N VAL A 20 32.27 -8.41 -1.05
CA VAL A 20 33.17 -7.35 -0.60
C VAL A 20 32.58 -6.76 0.68
N THR A 21 33.39 -6.73 1.74
CA THR A 21 33.06 -6.11 3.01
C THR A 21 34.10 -5.03 3.30
N ASP A 22 33.65 -3.85 3.74
CA ASP A 22 34.58 -2.81 4.20
C ASP A 22 34.82 -2.92 5.72
N LYS A 23 35.65 -2.01 6.24
CA LYS A 23 35.99 -1.95 7.69
C LYS A 23 34.80 -1.66 8.60
N ASN A 24 33.68 -1.18 8.05
CA ASN A 24 32.45 -0.84 8.80
C ASN A 24 31.37 -1.91 8.61
N ASP A 25 31.72 -3.12 8.17
CA ASP A 25 30.80 -4.22 7.86
C ASP A 25 29.80 -3.95 6.73
N ASN A 26 30.02 -2.92 5.92
CA ASN A 26 29.22 -2.71 4.71
C ASN A 26 29.55 -3.82 3.69
N TYR A 27 28.49 -4.40 3.13
CA TYR A 27 28.59 -5.63 2.34
C TYR A 27 28.03 -5.44 0.93
N ALA A 28 28.72 -5.97 -0.04
CA ALA A 28 28.22 -6.12 -1.40
C ALA A 28 28.64 -7.47 -1.97
N SER A 29 27.78 -8.08 -2.76
CA SER A 29 28.09 -9.35 -3.43
C SER A 29 27.53 -9.38 -4.85
N GLY A 30 28.14 -10.18 -5.69
CA GLY A 30 27.74 -10.41 -7.06
C GLY A 30 28.71 -11.31 -7.80
N LYS A 31 28.48 -11.49 -9.11
CA LYS A 31 29.39 -12.20 -9.99
C LYS A 31 30.27 -11.22 -10.76
N THR A 32 31.52 -11.59 -10.96
CA THR A 32 32.43 -10.84 -11.85
C THR A 32 32.01 -10.96 -13.31
N ASP A 33 32.13 -9.86 -14.04
CA ASP A 33 31.88 -9.80 -15.48
C ASP A 33 33.07 -10.44 -16.30
N LYS A 34 32.99 -10.31 -17.61
CA LYS A 34 34.06 -10.81 -18.53
C LYS A 34 35.43 -10.19 -18.30
N ALA A 35 35.48 -9.00 -17.72
CA ALA A 35 36.71 -8.31 -17.33
C ALA A 35 37.15 -8.67 -15.91
N GLY A 36 36.51 -9.63 -15.26
CA GLY A 36 36.77 -10.00 -13.86
C GLY A 36 36.34 -8.93 -12.87
N GLN A 37 35.47 -8.02 -13.26
CA GLN A 37 35.05 -6.88 -12.43
C GLN A 37 33.65 -7.11 -11.83
N ILE A 38 33.49 -6.65 -10.61
CA ILE A 38 32.16 -6.44 -9.99
C ILE A 38 32.02 -4.98 -9.64
N THR A 39 30.91 -4.42 -10.06
CA THR A 39 30.50 -3.10 -9.63
C THR A 39 29.47 -3.27 -8.53
N VAL A 40 29.75 -2.71 -7.35
CA VAL A 40 28.82 -2.72 -6.23
C VAL A 40 27.54 -2.02 -6.65
N PRO A 41 26.36 -2.65 -6.46
CA PRO A 41 25.09 -2.09 -6.91
C PRO A 41 24.92 -0.64 -6.47
N THR A 42 24.46 0.17 -7.40
CA THR A 42 24.11 1.57 -7.16
C THR A 42 22.67 1.62 -6.68
N GLY A 43 22.35 1.61 -5.44
CA GLY A 43 21.04 1.91 -4.83
C GLY A 43 19.74 1.57 -5.60
N SER A 44 19.81 0.80 -6.70
CA SER A 44 18.65 0.44 -7.52
C SER A 44 18.81 -0.92 -8.19
N GLY A 45 17.67 -1.58 -8.45
CA GLY A 45 17.60 -2.86 -9.14
C GLY A 45 16.17 -3.29 -9.42
N LYS A 46 15.97 -4.44 -10.05
CA LYS A 46 14.65 -5.05 -10.26
C LYS A 46 14.56 -6.37 -9.51
N THR A 47 13.38 -6.66 -8.95
CA THR A 47 13.12 -7.95 -8.30
C THR A 47 13.18 -9.10 -9.31
N ASN A 48 13.79 -10.19 -8.89
CA ASN A 48 13.88 -11.44 -9.66
C ASN A 48 12.57 -12.26 -9.57
N GLU A 49 12.59 -13.50 -10.06
CA GLU A 49 11.45 -14.43 -10.02
C GLU A 49 10.96 -14.73 -8.59
N ASP A 50 11.84 -14.68 -7.60
CA ASP A 50 11.48 -14.81 -6.18
C ASP A 50 10.94 -13.52 -5.56
N GLY A 51 10.75 -12.47 -6.36
CA GLY A 51 10.35 -11.15 -5.90
C GLY A 51 11.43 -10.41 -5.11
N LYS A 52 12.71 -10.81 -5.23
CA LYS A 52 13.82 -10.29 -4.43
C LYS A 52 14.79 -9.47 -5.29
N VAL A 53 15.30 -8.41 -4.69
CA VAL A 53 16.46 -7.66 -5.19
C VAL A 53 17.37 -7.33 -4.02
N THR A 54 18.65 -7.51 -4.21
CA THR A 54 19.68 -7.04 -3.27
C THR A 54 20.38 -5.86 -3.92
N THR A 55 20.36 -4.72 -3.24
CA THR A 55 20.96 -3.49 -3.75
C THR A 55 21.68 -2.75 -2.65
N GLY A 56 22.83 -2.17 -3.00
CA GLY A 56 23.59 -1.31 -2.10
C GLY A 56 23.21 0.16 -2.28
N TYR A 57 23.39 0.95 -1.25
CA TYR A 57 23.31 2.40 -1.32
C TYR A 57 24.40 3.04 -0.45
N GLU A 58 24.71 4.27 -0.75
CA GLU A 58 25.62 5.10 0.04
C GLU A 58 24.77 6.18 0.72
N ASP A 59 24.88 6.29 2.03
CA ASP A 59 24.16 7.28 2.79
C ASP A 59 24.80 8.67 2.71
N ALA A 60 24.23 9.63 3.49
CA ALA A 60 24.71 11.01 3.47
C ALA A 60 26.13 11.15 4.07
N ASP A 61 26.52 10.23 4.94
CA ASP A 61 27.82 10.20 5.62
C ASP A 61 28.88 9.44 4.80
N GLY A 62 28.49 8.88 3.65
CA GLY A 62 29.36 8.11 2.75
C GLY A 62 29.48 6.63 3.13
N ASP A 63 28.73 6.16 4.11
CA ASP A 63 28.67 4.77 4.49
C ASP A 63 27.87 3.96 3.48
N ARG A 64 28.30 2.74 3.23
CA ARG A 64 27.69 1.86 2.24
C ARG A 64 26.93 0.72 2.90
N TRP A 65 25.69 0.61 2.50
CA TRP A 65 24.75 -0.36 3.02
C TRP A 65 24.24 -1.28 1.92
N THR A 66 23.97 -2.52 2.27
CA THR A 66 23.29 -3.47 1.38
C THR A 66 22.02 -3.95 2.03
N LEU A 67 20.91 -3.79 1.30
CA LEU A 67 19.61 -4.27 1.71
C LEU A 67 19.05 -5.26 0.68
N THR A 68 18.36 -6.27 1.16
CA THR A 68 17.53 -7.14 0.33
C THR A 68 16.07 -6.72 0.54
N VAL A 69 15.43 -6.37 -0.57
CA VAL A 69 14.00 -6.02 -0.61
C VAL A 69 13.28 -7.15 -1.31
N LYS A 70 12.27 -7.71 -0.65
CA LYS A 70 11.36 -8.70 -1.22
C LYS A 70 9.98 -8.10 -1.34
N VAL A 71 9.34 -8.28 -2.50
CA VAL A 71 8.01 -7.76 -2.83
C VAL A 71 7.10 -8.94 -3.15
N ILE A 72 5.99 -9.06 -2.42
CA ILE A 72 5.02 -10.16 -2.57
C ILE A 72 3.60 -9.64 -2.53
N ARG A 73 2.66 -10.35 -3.13
CA ARG A 73 1.23 -10.19 -2.87
C ARG A 73 0.92 -10.61 -1.43
N THR A 74 0.17 -9.81 -0.72
CA THR A 74 -0.12 -10.05 0.70
C THR A 74 -1.01 -11.28 0.90
N ASP A 75 -2.04 -11.43 0.08
CA ASP A 75 -3.05 -12.49 0.13
C ASP A 75 -2.48 -13.85 -0.27
N THR A 76 -1.84 -13.93 -1.42
CA THR A 76 -1.37 -15.18 -2.02
C THR A 76 0.07 -15.53 -1.67
N LYS A 77 0.82 -14.61 -1.03
CA LYS A 77 2.26 -14.69 -0.78
C LYS A 77 3.11 -14.89 -2.04
N ARG A 78 2.52 -14.70 -3.24
CA ARG A 78 3.23 -14.84 -4.51
C ARG A 78 4.24 -13.71 -4.69
N PRO A 79 5.46 -14.02 -5.16
CA PRO A 79 6.45 -13.00 -5.47
C PRO A 79 6.00 -12.09 -6.61
N ILE A 80 6.38 -10.82 -6.55
CA ILE A 80 6.18 -9.85 -7.64
C ILE A 80 7.55 -9.58 -8.28
N SER A 81 7.78 -10.23 -9.40
CA SER A 81 8.98 -10.06 -10.21
C SER A 81 8.92 -8.77 -11.03
N GLY A 82 10.07 -8.20 -11.36
CA GLY A 82 10.15 -7.00 -12.20
C GLY A 82 9.87 -5.68 -11.50
N SER A 83 9.56 -5.69 -10.19
CA SER A 83 9.41 -4.45 -9.42
C SER A 83 10.73 -3.68 -9.40
N ALA A 84 10.72 -2.42 -9.82
CA ALA A 84 11.90 -1.57 -9.73
C ALA A 84 12.05 -1.02 -8.30
N VAL A 85 13.18 -1.29 -7.68
CA VAL A 85 13.50 -0.85 -6.32
C VAL A 85 14.65 0.14 -6.37
N SER A 86 14.52 1.24 -5.65
CA SER A 86 15.60 2.20 -5.45
C SER A 86 15.71 2.61 -3.99
N ILE A 87 16.94 2.83 -3.53
CA ILE A 87 17.24 3.27 -2.16
C ILE A 87 18.01 4.58 -2.26
N GLY A 88 17.44 5.63 -1.68
CA GLY A 88 18.07 6.97 -1.65
C GLY A 88 19.14 7.09 -0.55
N LYS A 89 19.91 8.17 -0.58
CA LYS A 89 20.98 8.47 0.40
C LYS A 89 20.50 8.55 1.86
N THR A 90 19.22 8.77 2.08
CA THR A 90 18.59 8.78 3.41
C THR A 90 18.07 7.38 3.82
N GLY A 91 18.35 6.34 3.04
CA GLY A 91 17.85 4.99 3.28
C GLY A 91 16.38 4.79 2.95
N ASN A 92 15.70 5.80 2.35
CA ASN A 92 14.31 5.69 1.91
C ASN A 92 14.23 4.76 0.69
N ILE A 93 13.33 3.80 0.76
CA ILE A 93 13.13 2.77 -0.27
C ILE A 93 11.91 3.15 -1.12
N THR A 94 12.09 3.14 -2.44
CA THR A 94 10.97 3.30 -3.38
C THR A 94 10.84 2.01 -4.18
N VAL A 95 9.63 1.46 -4.23
CA VAL A 95 9.26 0.28 -5.02
C VAL A 95 8.25 0.73 -6.08
N LYS A 96 8.58 0.61 -7.36
CA LYS A 96 7.63 0.76 -8.47
C LYS A 96 7.25 -0.65 -8.93
N LEU A 97 5.97 -0.98 -8.81
CA LEU A 97 5.44 -2.26 -9.27
C LEU A 97 5.49 -2.35 -10.80
N PRO A 98 5.59 -3.57 -11.38
CA PRO A 98 5.56 -3.74 -12.82
C PRO A 98 4.18 -3.38 -13.39
N ASP A 99 4.17 -3.06 -14.67
CA ASP A 99 2.96 -2.70 -15.42
C ASP A 99 1.90 -3.82 -15.29
N GLY A 100 0.64 -3.43 -15.17
CA GLY A 100 -0.48 -4.34 -14.94
C GLY A 100 -0.59 -4.88 -13.51
N THR A 101 0.16 -4.33 -12.56
CA THR A 101 0.08 -4.72 -11.14
C THR A 101 -0.75 -3.72 -10.35
N ASP A 102 -1.98 -4.11 -10.01
CA ASP A 102 -2.89 -3.30 -9.20
C ASP A 102 -2.38 -3.17 -7.76
N LEU A 103 -2.58 -1.98 -7.20
CA LEU A 103 -2.33 -1.66 -5.81
C LEU A 103 -3.58 -0.98 -5.24
N ASP A 104 -4.43 -1.75 -4.56
CA ASP A 104 -5.67 -1.29 -3.93
C ASP A 104 -5.98 -2.11 -2.67
N ALA A 105 -7.10 -1.86 -2.02
CA ALA A 105 -7.50 -2.55 -0.80
C ALA A 105 -7.61 -4.07 -0.93
N LYS A 106 -7.90 -4.60 -2.13
CA LYS A 106 -8.01 -6.04 -2.42
C LYS A 106 -6.68 -6.63 -2.88
N HIS A 107 -5.81 -5.79 -3.46
CA HIS A 107 -4.54 -6.19 -4.06
C HIS A 107 -3.35 -5.59 -3.30
N GLN A 108 -3.29 -5.88 -2.01
CA GLN A 108 -2.20 -5.43 -1.15
C GLN A 108 -0.87 -6.07 -1.51
N VAL A 109 0.20 -5.31 -1.26
CA VAL A 109 1.58 -5.73 -1.44
C VAL A 109 2.30 -5.65 -0.12
N THR A 110 3.04 -6.69 0.23
CA THR A 110 3.96 -6.69 1.37
C THR A 110 5.39 -6.53 0.86
N VAL A 111 6.07 -5.54 1.39
CA VAL A 111 7.50 -5.29 1.17
C VAL A 111 8.26 -5.73 2.41
N ILE A 112 9.23 -6.61 2.24
CA ILE A 112 10.06 -7.16 3.33
C ILE A 112 11.48 -6.67 3.11
N VAL A 113 12.06 -6.05 4.12
CA VAL A 113 13.42 -5.47 4.07
C VAL A 113 14.32 -6.16 5.08
N THR A 114 15.43 -6.71 4.61
CA THR A 114 16.45 -7.35 5.44
C THR A 114 17.84 -6.84 5.08
N ASP A 115 18.78 -6.92 6.00
CA ASP A 115 20.20 -6.68 5.73
C ASP A 115 20.88 -7.91 5.07
N HIS A 116 22.19 -7.82 4.87
CA HIS A 116 23.00 -8.90 4.30
C HIS A 116 23.07 -10.15 5.20
N LYS A 117 22.85 -10.02 6.50
CA LYS A 117 22.75 -11.12 7.47
C LYS A 117 21.35 -11.70 7.58
N LYS A 118 20.41 -11.24 6.73
CA LYS A 118 18.98 -11.57 6.73
C LYS A 118 18.24 -11.08 7.98
N ALA A 119 18.80 -10.14 8.74
CA ALA A 119 18.13 -9.55 9.88
C ALA A 119 17.06 -8.54 9.39
N PRO A 120 15.86 -8.57 9.99
CA PRO A 120 14.79 -7.65 9.62
C PRO A 120 15.19 -6.20 9.89
N GLN A 121 14.83 -5.31 8.98
CA GLN A 121 15.15 -3.89 9.07
C GLN A 121 13.88 -3.10 9.46
N GLN A 122 13.74 -2.85 10.76
CA GLN A 122 12.64 -2.06 11.32
C GLN A 122 12.81 -0.56 11.03
N GLY A 123 11.68 0.15 10.87
CA GLY A 123 11.63 1.61 10.78
C GLY A 123 12.10 2.19 9.43
N LYS A 124 12.36 1.35 8.42
CA LYS A 124 12.73 1.83 7.09
C LYS A 124 11.52 2.45 6.40
N ASN A 125 11.68 3.67 5.89
CA ASN A 125 10.64 4.31 5.08
C ASN A 125 10.57 3.62 3.73
N VAL A 126 9.39 3.14 3.35
CA VAL A 126 9.14 2.50 2.07
C VAL A 126 7.95 3.16 1.39
N ALA A 127 8.12 3.55 0.14
CA ALA A 127 7.05 4.01 -0.73
C ALA A 127 6.85 3.01 -1.86
N VAL A 128 5.61 2.58 -2.08
CA VAL A 128 5.22 1.68 -3.17
C VAL A 128 4.37 2.45 -4.16
N LYS A 129 4.69 2.35 -5.43
CA LYS A 129 3.95 2.97 -6.55
C LYS A 129 3.41 1.89 -7.45
N GLY A 130 2.10 1.90 -7.67
CA GLY A 130 1.42 1.08 -8.67
C GLY A 130 1.55 1.66 -10.07
N ASP A 131 1.12 0.89 -11.06
CA ASP A 131 1.18 1.26 -12.48
C ASP A 131 0.22 2.40 -12.84
N LEU A 132 -0.97 2.40 -12.27
CA LEU A 132 -2.02 3.39 -12.53
C LEU A 132 -1.92 4.66 -11.67
N GLY A 133 -0.73 4.95 -11.12
CA GLY A 133 -0.49 6.15 -10.32
C GLY A 133 -0.87 6.03 -8.84
N GLN A 134 -1.34 4.85 -8.39
CA GLN A 134 -1.57 4.59 -6.98
C GLN A 134 -0.23 4.66 -6.24
N SER A 135 -0.25 5.23 -5.05
CA SER A 135 0.93 5.23 -4.18
C SER A 135 0.54 5.04 -2.73
N ALA A 136 1.34 4.29 -2.01
CA ALA A 136 1.21 4.12 -0.58
C ALA A 136 2.60 4.08 0.05
N ALA A 137 2.72 4.56 1.28
CA ALA A 137 3.99 4.61 1.97
C ALA A 137 3.81 4.34 3.47
N GLY A 138 4.86 3.84 4.10
CA GLY A 138 4.88 3.57 5.54
C GLY A 138 6.28 3.20 6.01
N LYS A 139 6.35 2.73 7.25
CA LYS A 139 7.59 2.22 7.84
C LYS A 139 7.49 0.72 8.06
N THR A 140 8.60 0.02 7.84
CA THR A 140 8.68 -1.40 8.18
C THR A 140 8.53 -1.62 9.68
N ASP A 141 7.82 -2.68 10.03
CA ASP A 141 7.59 -3.13 11.40
C ASP A 141 8.83 -3.85 12.00
N LYS A 142 8.68 -4.44 13.17
CA LYS A 142 9.73 -5.23 13.85
C LYS A 142 10.21 -6.45 13.06
N ASN A 143 9.42 -6.95 12.12
CA ASN A 143 9.77 -8.06 11.24
C ASN A 143 10.40 -7.57 9.92
N GLY A 144 10.61 -6.25 9.78
CA GLY A 144 11.08 -5.64 8.54
C GLY A 144 10.02 -5.59 7.45
N GLU A 145 8.73 -5.71 7.78
CA GLU A 145 7.62 -5.81 6.83
C GLU A 145 6.80 -4.52 6.80
N LEU A 146 6.38 -4.12 5.60
CA LEU A 146 5.36 -3.11 5.36
C LEU A 146 4.33 -3.68 4.40
N THR A 147 3.06 -3.71 4.79
CA THR A 147 1.94 -4.05 3.90
C THR A 147 1.24 -2.78 3.44
N VAL A 148 1.07 -2.61 2.14
CA VAL A 148 0.46 -1.44 1.52
C VAL A 148 -0.54 -1.84 0.41
N PRO A 149 -1.56 -1.01 0.16
CA PRO A 149 -1.90 0.10 1.03
C PRO A 149 -2.24 -0.44 2.41
N GLU A 150 -1.86 0.29 3.46
CA GLU A 150 -2.60 0.13 4.70
C GLU A 150 -4.05 0.30 4.29
N VAL A 151 -4.87 -0.72 4.56
CA VAL A 151 -6.30 -0.53 4.46
C VAL A 151 -6.68 0.37 5.63
N GLU A 152 -6.49 1.68 5.52
CA GLU A 152 -7.61 2.51 5.89
C GLU A 152 -8.71 1.99 4.97
N GLN A 153 -9.72 1.37 5.55
CA GLN A 153 -10.98 1.26 4.86
C GLN A 153 -11.34 2.69 4.47
N THR A 154 -10.93 3.14 3.30
CA THR A 154 -11.73 4.08 2.55
C THR A 154 -12.96 3.26 2.23
N GLU A 155 -13.85 3.21 3.23
CA GLU A 155 -15.21 2.78 3.03
C GLU A 155 -15.62 3.52 1.78
N ARG A 156 -15.79 2.79 0.67
CA ARG A 156 -16.48 3.36 -0.48
C ARG A 156 -17.91 3.50 -0.01
N HIS A 157 -18.18 4.62 0.63
CA HIS A 157 -19.53 4.94 1.03
C HIS A 157 -20.35 5.00 -0.24
N GLY A 158 -21.42 4.23 -0.28
CA GLY A 158 -22.45 4.39 -1.29
C GLY A 158 -22.97 5.83 -1.28
N VAL A 159 -23.70 6.24 -2.29
CA VAL A 159 -24.24 7.59 -2.39
C VAL A 159 -25.27 7.79 -1.26
N TYR A 160 -24.84 8.43 -0.16
CA TYR A 160 -25.70 8.74 0.99
C TYR A 160 -26.29 10.15 0.94
N ILE A 161 -25.72 11.06 0.15
CA ILE A 161 -26.28 12.38 -0.15
C ILE A 161 -26.66 12.42 -1.62
N VAL A 162 -27.89 12.77 -1.89
CA VAL A 162 -28.43 12.90 -3.25
C VAL A 162 -28.92 14.34 -3.42
N GLY A 163 -28.61 14.97 -4.55
CA GLY A 163 -29.14 16.29 -4.89
C GLY A 163 -30.64 16.28 -5.12
N TYR A 164 -31.23 17.44 -5.37
CA TYR A 164 -32.64 17.58 -5.64
C TYR A 164 -32.99 17.15 -7.08
N THR A 165 -34.26 16.86 -7.32
CA THR A 165 -34.78 16.39 -8.63
C THR A 165 -34.64 17.45 -9.74
N ASP A 166 -34.44 18.71 -9.38
CA ASP A 166 -34.17 19.83 -10.29
C ASP A 166 -32.71 19.98 -10.67
N GLY A 167 -31.86 19.04 -10.23
CA GLY A 167 -30.41 19.04 -10.51
C GLY A 167 -29.58 19.93 -9.58
N THR A 168 -30.22 20.56 -8.57
CA THR A 168 -29.49 21.40 -7.61
C THR A 168 -29.02 20.60 -6.39
N PHE A 169 -27.96 21.07 -5.72
CA PHE A 169 -27.45 20.49 -4.48
C PHE A 169 -27.92 21.26 -3.22
N GLY A 170 -28.17 22.57 -3.35
CA GLY A 170 -28.69 23.44 -2.29
C GLY A 170 -27.81 23.55 -1.05
N PRO A 171 -26.51 23.86 -1.13
CA PRO A 171 -25.57 23.78 0.02
C PRO A 171 -25.91 24.77 1.15
N SER A 172 -26.68 25.82 0.87
CA SER A 172 -27.08 26.85 1.84
C SER A 172 -28.46 26.60 2.44
N ARG A 173 -29.16 25.50 2.08
CA ARG A 173 -30.46 25.16 2.62
C ARG A 173 -30.35 24.41 3.94
N SER A 174 -31.25 24.69 4.89
CA SER A 174 -31.36 23.92 6.12
C SER A 174 -31.87 22.50 5.80
N MET A 175 -31.18 21.52 6.35
CA MET A 175 -31.56 20.10 6.21
C MET A 175 -32.77 19.78 7.08
N THR A 176 -33.76 19.08 6.52
CA THR A 176 -34.93 18.59 7.24
C THR A 176 -34.58 17.33 8.05
N ARG A 177 -35.43 17.01 9.05
CA ARG A 177 -35.27 15.74 9.81
C ARG A 177 -35.39 14.50 8.93
N SER A 178 -36.20 14.53 7.88
CA SER A 178 -36.37 13.43 6.93
C SER A 178 -35.12 13.24 6.04
N GLU A 179 -34.50 14.32 5.61
CA GLU A 179 -33.23 14.28 4.86
C GLU A 179 -32.12 13.74 5.73
N ALA A 180 -32.00 14.20 6.97
CA ALA A 180 -31.05 13.69 7.95
C ALA A 180 -31.26 12.18 8.20
N ALA A 181 -32.51 11.75 8.38
CA ALA A 181 -32.86 10.34 8.58
C ALA A 181 -32.39 9.48 7.37
N ALA A 182 -32.59 9.98 6.15
CA ALA A 182 -32.16 9.26 4.96
C ALA A 182 -30.61 9.09 4.90
N ILE A 183 -29.86 10.12 5.27
CA ILE A 183 -28.39 10.08 5.30
C ILE A 183 -27.91 9.06 6.35
N PHE A 184 -28.37 9.19 7.59
CA PHE A 184 -27.95 8.29 8.67
C PHE A 184 -28.38 6.84 8.44
N ALA A 185 -29.56 6.61 7.88
CA ALA A 185 -30.01 5.27 7.56
C ALA A 185 -29.13 4.61 6.49
N ARG A 186 -28.77 5.34 5.44
CA ARG A 186 -27.89 4.84 4.38
C ARG A 186 -26.50 4.50 4.92
N LEU A 187 -25.92 5.39 5.73
CA LEU A 187 -24.62 5.13 6.37
C LEU A 187 -24.66 3.90 7.28
N LEU A 188 -25.73 3.75 8.09
CA LEU A 188 -25.86 2.60 8.98
C LEU A 188 -26.09 1.29 8.21
N ALA A 189 -26.92 1.33 7.17
CA ALA A 189 -27.20 0.17 6.33
C ALA A 189 -25.95 -0.30 5.59
N GLU A 190 -25.16 0.62 5.05
CA GLU A 190 -23.89 0.31 4.42
C GLU A 190 -22.93 -0.37 5.41
N LYS A 191 -22.79 0.18 6.62
CA LYS A 191 -21.97 -0.40 7.69
C LYS A 191 -22.40 -1.83 8.05
N ASN A 192 -23.72 -2.07 8.08
CA ASN A 192 -24.28 -3.36 8.47
C ASN A 192 -24.40 -4.36 7.29
N GLY A 193 -24.21 -3.91 6.04
CA GLY A 193 -24.48 -4.70 4.85
C GLY A 193 -25.98 -4.89 4.56
N ASP A 194 -26.83 -4.00 5.06
CA ASP A 194 -28.30 -4.10 4.97
C ASP A 194 -28.85 -3.40 3.72
N THR A 195 -30.05 -3.81 3.31
CA THR A 195 -30.84 -3.12 2.29
C THR A 195 -32.03 -2.43 2.92
N ILE A 196 -32.27 -1.15 2.59
CA ILE A 196 -33.40 -0.38 3.12
C ILE A 196 -34.56 -0.43 2.13
N SER A 197 -35.76 -0.81 2.61
CA SER A 197 -36.99 -0.65 1.84
C SER A 197 -37.36 0.84 1.71
N THR A 198 -37.67 1.29 0.49
CA THR A 198 -37.98 2.69 0.19
C THR A 198 -39.35 3.14 0.66
N ALA A 199 -40.27 2.20 0.95
CA ALA A 199 -41.61 2.50 1.47
C ALA A 199 -41.94 1.53 2.59
N ALA A 200 -42.36 2.04 3.72
CA ALA A 200 -42.68 1.20 4.88
C ALA A 200 -43.61 1.89 5.88
N ASN A 201 -44.46 1.09 6.52
CA ASN A 201 -45.20 1.56 7.70
C ASN A 201 -44.22 1.72 8.86
N THR A 202 -44.31 2.84 9.56
CA THR A 202 -43.57 3.14 10.77
C THR A 202 -44.47 3.11 11.98
N LYS A 203 -43.89 3.09 13.19
CA LYS A 203 -44.63 3.25 14.43
C LYS A 203 -45.02 4.72 14.71
N PHE A 204 -44.59 5.65 13.89
CA PHE A 204 -44.81 7.07 14.06
C PHE A 204 -46.04 7.50 13.24
N ALA A 205 -47.05 8.04 13.93
CA ALA A 205 -48.34 8.40 13.32
C ALA A 205 -48.25 9.59 12.35
N ASP A 206 -47.23 10.41 12.48
CA ASP A 206 -46.94 11.59 11.66
C ASP A 206 -46.14 11.27 10.38
N ILE A 207 -45.85 9.98 10.13
CA ILE A 207 -45.11 9.55 8.95
C ILE A 207 -46.00 8.72 8.03
N PRO A 208 -46.44 9.26 6.87
CA PRO A 208 -47.19 8.50 5.89
C PRO A 208 -46.38 7.34 5.33
N ALA A 209 -46.99 6.17 5.16
CA ALA A 209 -46.32 4.96 4.64
C ALA A 209 -45.69 5.15 3.25
N HIS A 210 -46.25 6.07 2.46
CA HIS A 210 -45.75 6.36 1.09
C HIS A 210 -44.77 7.52 1.04
N ALA A 211 -44.44 8.14 2.21
CA ALA A 211 -43.41 9.18 2.22
C ALA A 211 -42.07 8.59 1.79
N TRP A 212 -41.35 9.31 0.95
CA TRP A 212 -40.04 8.87 0.42
C TRP A 212 -39.03 8.51 1.51
N TYR A 213 -39.20 9.07 2.70
CA TYR A 213 -38.34 8.85 3.87
C TYR A 213 -38.85 7.79 4.85
N SER A 214 -40.06 7.22 4.64
CA SER A 214 -40.66 6.28 5.61
C SER A 214 -39.82 5.05 5.87
N GLY A 215 -39.19 4.46 4.82
CA GLY A 215 -38.30 3.32 4.94
C GLY A 215 -37.03 3.62 5.74
N TYR A 216 -36.47 4.80 5.55
CA TYR A 216 -35.28 5.25 6.29
C TYR A 216 -35.58 5.44 7.78
N VAL A 217 -36.71 6.08 8.10
CA VAL A 217 -37.11 6.29 9.50
C VAL A 217 -37.42 4.95 10.18
N LYS A 218 -38.11 4.02 9.49
CA LYS A 218 -38.34 2.67 10.00
C LYS A 218 -37.02 1.95 10.30
N TYR A 219 -36.07 2.00 9.37
CA TYR A 219 -34.77 1.38 9.53
C TYR A 219 -34.03 1.92 10.76
N LEU A 220 -33.97 3.24 10.93
CA LEU A 220 -33.34 3.87 12.09
C LEU A 220 -34.07 3.53 13.39
N SER A 221 -35.40 3.47 13.37
CA SER A 221 -36.18 3.09 14.55
C SER A 221 -35.96 1.65 14.98
N ASN A 222 -35.86 0.72 14.01
CA ASN A 222 -35.59 -0.69 14.30
C ASN A 222 -34.15 -0.91 14.85
N ASN A 223 -33.22 -0.06 14.46
CA ASN A 223 -31.86 -0.07 14.95
C ASN A 223 -31.62 0.82 16.20
N GLY A 224 -32.70 1.32 16.82
CA GLY A 224 -32.59 2.06 18.07
C GLY A 224 -32.01 3.47 17.96
N ILE A 225 -31.95 4.05 16.74
CA ILE A 225 -31.36 5.38 16.50
C ILE A 225 -32.38 6.49 16.67
N THR A 226 -33.67 6.21 16.45
CA THR A 226 -34.77 7.19 16.69
C THR A 226 -35.95 6.57 17.42
N TYR A 227 -36.47 7.30 18.39
CA TYR A 227 -37.56 6.83 19.28
C TYR A 227 -38.84 7.64 19.15
N GLY A 228 -38.85 8.73 18.41
CA GLY A 228 -39.91 9.71 18.39
C GLY A 228 -39.93 10.61 19.65
N LYS A 229 -40.96 11.42 19.80
CA LYS A 229 -41.23 12.19 21.02
C LYS A 229 -42.26 11.47 21.87
#